data_4c0ab41a74342ede02c8aa67e8ce42f4
#
_entry.id   4c0ab41a74342ede02c8aa67e8ce42f4
#
_cell.length_a   1.000
_cell.length_b   1.000
_cell.length_c   1.000
_cell.angle_alpha   90.00
_cell.angle_beta   90.00
_cell.angle_gamma   90.00
#
_symmetry.space_group_name_H-M   'P 1'
#
loop_
_entity.id
_entity.type
_entity.pdbx_description
1 polymer ?
#
loop_
_entity_poly.entity_id
_entity_poly.type
_entity_poly.pdbx_seq_one_letter_code
_entity_poly.pdbx_strand_id
1 'polypeptide(L)'
;MPDPPADRLSNLLGALSLALTDQIREATERAAGVSDAAPAALVSLRESPSERTIEELRLLVGLTHSGGVRLVDRLSEFGYVTRRVRPPGRSVVVTLTPKGAAAADRIEQARADVLGRAIRSLSESEKDLLASAVSTVIGDLAGDRLARRAARNPPRSGALCRMCDFTACGREFGRCPAHATVAALPHAE
;
A
#
# COMPACT_ATOMS: atom_id res chain seq x y z
N MET A 1 19.72 27.01 -21.17
CA MET A 1 19.16 26.04 -22.12
C MET A 1 17.81 25.64 -21.56
N PRO A 2 16.70 25.72 -22.29
CA PRO A 2 15.45 25.17 -21.79
C PRO A 2 15.64 23.66 -21.62
N ASP A 3 15.13 23.11 -20.50
CA ASP A 3 15.09 21.68 -20.27
C ASP A 3 14.41 20.98 -21.47
N PRO A 4 14.94 19.83 -21.92
CA PRO A 4 14.26 19.07 -22.97
C PRO A 4 12.82 18.77 -22.54
N PRO A 5 11.86 18.83 -23.47
CA PRO A 5 10.48 18.51 -23.14
C PRO A 5 10.42 17.16 -22.46
N ALA A 6 9.62 17.07 -21.40
CA ALA A 6 9.43 15.83 -20.69
C ALA A 6 9.23 14.69 -21.70
N ASP A 7 10.04 13.64 -21.56
CA ASP A 7 10.02 12.48 -22.43
C ASP A 7 8.59 11.92 -22.54
N ARG A 8 8.21 11.46 -23.71
CA ARG A 8 6.89 10.86 -23.98
C ARG A 8 6.56 9.77 -22.97
N LEU A 9 7.55 8.97 -22.55
CA LEU A 9 7.37 7.92 -21.54
C LEU A 9 6.96 8.51 -20.18
N SER A 10 7.60 9.57 -19.74
CA SER A 10 7.28 10.26 -18.49
C SER A 10 5.85 10.78 -18.47
N ASN A 11 5.38 11.35 -19.59
CA ASN A 11 4.00 11.80 -19.73
C ASN A 11 3.00 10.64 -19.68
N LEU A 12 3.29 9.54 -20.38
CA LEU A 12 2.44 8.34 -20.37
C LEU A 12 2.37 7.72 -18.97
N LEU A 13 3.50 7.62 -18.27
CA LEU A 13 3.56 7.15 -16.88
C LEU A 13 2.77 8.05 -15.94
N GLY A 14 2.86 9.37 -16.11
CA GLY A 14 2.07 10.32 -15.33
C GLY A 14 0.57 10.12 -15.54
N ALA A 15 0.12 10.04 -16.78
CA ALA A 15 -1.29 9.81 -17.10
C ALA A 15 -1.78 8.45 -16.59
N LEU A 16 -0.99 7.39 -16.79
CA LEU A 16 -1.31 6.04 -16.33
C LEU A 16 -1.44 6.00 -14.79
N SER A 17 -0.51 6.61 -14.07
CA SER A 17 -0.52 6.63 -12.60
C SER A 17 -1.76 7.31 -12.04
N LEU A 18 -2.19 8.43 -12.62
CA LEU A 18 -3.41 9.13 -12.23
C LEU A 18 -4.65 8.29 -12.54
N ALA A 19 -4.76 7.78 -13.78
CA ALA A 19 -5.91 6.98 -14.20
C ALA A 19 -6.08 5.72 -13.36
N LEU A 20 -5.00 4.98 -13.08
CA LEU A 20 -5.04 3.81 -12.23
C LEU A 20 -5.36 4.15 -10.78
N THR A 21 -4.79 5.24 -10.25
CA THR A 21 -5.06 5.69 -8.87
C THR A 21 -6.54 6.00 -8.68
N ASP A 22 -7.16 6.73 -9.61
CA ASP A 22 -8.57 7.08 -9.54
C ASP A 22 -9.48 5.85 -9.63
N GLN A 23 -9.22 4.95 -10.59
CA GLN A 23 -10.00 3.72 -10.74
C GLN A 23 -9.87 2.78 -9.54
N ILE A 24 -8.66 2.60 -9.01
CA ILE A 24 -8.42 1.78 -7.82
C ILE A 24 -9.14 2.38 -6.62
N ARG A 25 -9.01 3.70 -6.40
CA ARG A 25 -9.67 4.38 -5.30
C ARG A 25 -11.18 4.17 -5.36
N GLU A 26 -11.82 4.48 -6.49
CA GLU A 26 -13.26 4.32 -6.68
C GLU A 26 -13.72 2.88 -6.45
N ALA A 27 -13.03 1.89 -7.02
CA ALA A 27 -13.39 0.48 -6.90
C ALA A 27 -13.24 -0.02 -5.45
N THR A 28 -12.14 0.34 -4.78
CA THR A 28 -11.83 -0.13 -3.42
C THR A 28 -12.70 0.56 -2.36
N GLU A 29 -13.01 1.84 -2.51
CA GLU A 29 -13.96 2.56 -1.64
C GLU A 29 -15.37 1.98 -1.76
N ARG A 30 -15.82 1.67 -2.98
CA ARG A 30 -17.10 1.01 -3.22
C ARG A 30 -17.13 -0.39 -2.58
N ALA A 31 -16.06 -1.17 -2.72
CA ALA A 31 -15.96 -2.51 -2.14
C ALA A 31 -15.92 -2.50 -0.60
N ALA A 32 -15.29 -1.47 -0.03
CA ALA A 32 -15.20 -1.27 1.42
C ALA A 32 -16.48 -0.72 2.04
N GLY A 33 -17.26 0.07 1.29
CA GLY A 33 -18.34 0.90 1.82
C GLY A 33 -17.86 2.07 2.69
N VAL A 34 -16.56 2.36 2.67
CA VAL A 34 -15.89 3.47 3.36
C VAL A 34 -14.77 4.03 2.50
N SER A 35 -14.57 5.35 2.59
CA SER A 35 -13.65 6.12 1.75
C SER A 35 -12.29 6.40 2.39
N ASP A 36 -11.46 7.15 1.67
CA ASP A 36 -10.16 7.68 2.07
C ASP A 36 -9.11 6.57 2.32
N ALA A 37 -8.49 6.58 3.50
CA ALA A 37 -7.45 5.63 3.89
C ALA A 37 -8.00 4.28 4.39
N ALA A 38 -9.31 4.11 4.51
CA ALA A 38 -9.93 2.93 5.09
C ALA A 38 -9.64 1.64 4.30
N PRO A 39 -9.74 1.62 2.94
CA PRO A 39 -9.37 0.44 2.17
C PRO A 39 -7.93 0.02 2.42
N ALA A 40 -6.98 0.96 2.39
CA ALA A 40 -5.57 0.67 2.62
C ALA A 40 -5.30 0.18 4.06
N ALA A 41 -6.03 0.69 5.04
CA ALA A 41 -5.91 0.25 6.43
C ALA A 41 -6.40 -1.20 6.60
N LEU A 42 -7.53 -1.56 6.00
CA LEU A 42 -8.08 -2.91 6.06
C LEU A 42 -7.15 -3.94 5.41
N VAL A 43 -6.64 -3.65 4.21
CA VAL A 43 -5.66 -4.53 3.54
C VAL A 43 -4.37 -4.62 4.35
N SER A 44 -3.84 -3.50 4.86
CA SER A 44 -2.61 -3.53 5.68
C SER A 44 -2.76 -4.33 6.97
N LEU A 45 -3.95 -4.35 7.58
CA LEU A 45 -4.25 -5.18 8.76
C LEU A 45 -4.37 -6.65 8.39
N ARG A 46 -4.96 -6.97 7.21
CA ARG A 46 -5.10 -8.33 6.70
C ARG A 46 -3.73 -8.97 6.43
N GLU A 47 -2.86 -8.24 5.76
CA GLU A 47 -1.53 -8.70 5.35
C GLU A 47 -0.51 -8.70 6.50
N SER A 48 -0.92 -8.27 7.70
CA SER A 48 -0.04 -8.27 8.86
C SER A 48 -0.12 -9.56 9.65
N PRO A 49 1.00 -10.26 9.89
CA PRO A 49 1.02 -11.44 10.73
C PRO A 49 0.84 -11.12 12.22
N SER A 50 0.90 -9.85 12.60
CA SER A 50 0.81 -9.40 14.00
C SER A 50 -0.18 -8.24 14.16
N GLU A 51 -0.69 -8.10 15.40
CA GLU A 51 -1.49 -6.94 15.78
C GLU A 51 -0.73 -5.64 15.55
N ARG A 52 -1.42 -4.60 15.07
CA ARG A 52 -0.84 -3.28 14.86
C ARG A 52 -1.41 -2.26 15.81
N THR A 53 -0.55 -1.38 16.29
CA THR A 53 -0.97 -0.19 17.02
C THR A 53 -1.58 0.84 16.07
N ILE A 54 -2.39 1.77 16.61
CA ILE A 54 -2.90 2.93 15.83
C ILE A 54 -1.75 3.72 15.22
N GLU A 55 -0.63 3.85 15.95
CA GLU A 55 0.56 4.56 15.50
C GLU A 55 1.21 3.88 14.27
N GLU A 56 1.40 2.58 14.32
CA GLU A 56 1.92 1.82 13.17
C GLU A 56 0.99 1.89 11.97
N LEU A 57 -0.32 1.75 12.21
CA LEU A 57 -1.32 1.78 11.14
C LEU A 57 -1.36 3.15 10.44
N ARG A 58 -1.37 4.26 11.20
CA ARG A 58 -1.37 5.60 10.59
C ARG A 58 -0.14 5.88 9.74
N LEU A 59 1.04 5.39 10.18
CA LEU A 59 2.29 5.51 9.41
C LEU A 59 2.21 4.71 8.10
N LEU A 60 1.63 3.51 8.15
CA LEU A 60 1.43 2.67 6.96
C LEU A 60 0.55 3.34 5.92
N VAL A 61 -0.53 4.00 6.35
CA VAL A 61 -1.48 4.63 5.44
C VAL A 61 -1.19 6.12 5.17
N GLY A 62 -0.17 6.69 5.81
CA GLY A 62 0.28 8.08 5.57
C GLY A 62 -0.58 9.14 6.23
N LEU A 63 -1.11 8.89 7.42
CA LEU A 63 -1.95 9.82 8.17
C LEU A 63 -1.21 10.49 9.32
N THR A 64 -1.73 11.65 9.75
CA THR A 64 -1.37 12.28 11.03
C THR A 64 -1.88 11.44 12.20
N HIS A 65 -1.41 11.72 13.42
CA HIS A 65 -1.89 11.02 14.62
C HIS A 65 -3.42 11.13 14.77
N SER A 66 -3.97 12.34 14.72
CA SER A 66 -5.42 12.56 14.79
C SER A 66 -6.20 11.93 13.63
N GLY A 67 -5.60 11.89 12.43
CA GLY A 67 -6.15 11.18 11.27
C GLY A 67 -6.23 9.68 11.50
N GLY A 68 -5.19 9.09 12.09
CA GLY A 68 -5.17 7.67 12.45
C GLY A 68 -6.24 7.29 13.49
N VAL A 69 -6.40 8.12 14.53
CA VAL A 69 -7.45 7.90 15.55
C VAL A 69 -8.83 7.92 14.89
N ARG A 70 -9.16 8.99 14.14
CA ARG A 70 -10.45 9.10 13.42
C ARG A 70 -10.71 7.96 12.44
N LEU A 71 -9.67 7.50 11.75
CA LEU A 71 -9.78 6.33 10.87
C LEU A 71 -10.21 5.10 11.66
N VAL A 72 -9.54 4.81 12.78
CA VAL A 72 -9.83 3.62 13.59
C VAL A 72 -11.19 3.75 14.29
N ASP A 73 -11.62 4.97 14.69
CA ASP A 73 -12.97 5.23 15.20
C ASP A 73 -14.02 4.81 14.16
N ARG A 74 -13.90 5.34 12.95
CA ARG A 74 -14.79 5.03 11.84
C ARG A 74 -14.81 3.53 11.49
N LEU A 75 -13.63 2.89 11.41
CA LEU A 75 -13.57 1.44 11.15
C LEU A 75 -14.24 0.61 12.26
N SER A 76 -14.16 1.07 13.53
CA SER A 76 -14.84 0.42 14.66
C SER A 76 -16.35 0.60 14.57
N GLU A 77 -16.85 1.79 14.22
CA GLU A 77 -18.28 2.07 14.00
C GLU A 77 -18.88 1.21 12.90
N PHE A 78 -18.12 0.97 11.81
CA PHE A 78 -18.50 0.03 10.76
C PHE A 78 -18.40 -1.45 11.18
N GLY A 79 -17.83 -1.73 12.36
CA GLY A 79 -17.61 -3.08 12.88
C GLY A 79 -16.54 -3.84 12.13
N TYR A 80 -15.60 -3.17 11.47
CA TYR A 80 -14.50 -3.79 10.72
C TYR A 80 -13.30 -4.12 11.60
N VAL A 81 -13.10 -3.37 12.69
CA VAL A 81 -12.00 -3.59 13.62
C VAL A 81 -12.45 -3.58 15.06
N THR A 82 -11.68 -4.24 15.91
CA THR A 82 -11.74 -4.13 17.36
C THR A 82 -10.46 -3.48 17.89
N ARG A 83 -10.54 -2.89 19.07
CA ARG A 83 -9.44 -2.26 19.77
C ARG A 83 -9.19 -2.96 21.10
N ARG A 84 -7.92 -3.13 21.41
CA ARG A 84 -7.52 -3.70 22.71
C ARG A 84 -6.31 -2.94 23.25
N VAL A 85 -6.32 -2.62 24.53
CA VAL A 85 -5.13 -2.09 25.20
C VAL A 85 -4.15 -3.25 25.43
N ARG A 86 -2.90 -3.07 25.01
CA ARG A 86 -1.84 -4.07 25.22
C ARG A 86 -1.10 -3.77 26.55
N PRO A 87 -1.17 -4.66 27.55
CA PRO A 87 -0.32 -4.54 28.73
C PRO A 87 1.18 -4.78 28.37
N PRO A 88 2.13 -4.16 29.12
CA PRO A 88 1.96 -3.31 30.30
C PRO A 88 1.75 -1.82 30.00
N GLY A 89 1.61 -1.40 28.76
CA GLY A 89 1.50 0.00 28.35
C GLY A 89 0.09 0.48 28.04
N ARG A 90 0.02 1.70 27.48
CA ARG A 90 -1.25 2.31 26.99
C ARG A 90 -1.44 2.18 25.47
N SER A 91 -0.64 1.32 24.83
CA SER A 91 -0.73 1.13 23.38
C SER A 91 -2.04 0.46 23.01
N VAL A 92 -2.81 1.08 22.13
CA VAL A 92 -4.04 0.50 21.59
C VAL A 92 -3.68 -0.25 20.31
N VAL A 93 -3.93 -1.56 20.32
CA VAL A 93 -3.80 -2.42 19.15
C VAL A 93 -5.14 -2.57 18.44
N VAL A 94 -5.07 -2.68 17.12
CA VAL A 94 -6.21 -2.77 16.21
C VAL A 94 -6.14 -4.13 15.51
N THR A 95 -7.24 -4.85 15.51
CA THR A 95 -7.37 -6.14 14.82
C THR A 95 -8.63 -6.18 13.97
N LEU A 96 -8.58 -6.90 12.86
CA LEU A 96 -9.76 -7.11 12.01
C LEU A 96 -10.79 -8.00 12.73
N THR A 97 -12.05 -7.64 12.55
CA THR A 97 -13.16 -8.59 12.78
C THR A 97 -13.35 -9.51 11.57
N PRO A 98 -14.14 -10.59 11.66
CA PRO A 98 -14.51 -11.37 10.46
C PRO A 98 -15.14 -10.51 9.35
N LYS A 99 -15.96 -9.51 9.73
CA LYS A 99 -16.53 -8.53 8.79
C LYS A 99 -15.45 -7.68 8.13
N GLY A 100 -14.45 -7.23 8.90
CA GLY A 100 -13.31 -6.47 8.40
C GLY A 100 -12.42 -7.29 7.47
N ALA A 101 -12.16 -8.56 7.80
CA ALA A 101 -11.41 -9.48 6.94
C ALA A 101 -12.13 -9.68 5.58
N ALA A 102 -13.43 -9.96 5.62
CA ALA A 102 -14.22 -10.08 4.39
C ALA A 102 -14.28 -8.78 3.57
N ALA A 103 -14.21 -7.61 4.23
CA ALA A 103 -14.09 -6.33 3.52
C ALA A 103 -12.71 -6.18 2.86
N ALA A 104 -11.63 -6.58 3.53
CA ALA A 104 -10.29 -6.57 2.95
C ALA A 104 -10.20 -7.47 1.72
N ASP A 105 -10.78 -8.67 1.76
CA ASP A 105 -10.85 -9.59 0.61
C ASP A 105 -11.53 -8.94 -0.60
N ARG A 106 -12.67 -8.27 -0.38
CA ARG A 106 -13.39 -7.56 -1.46
C ARG A 106 -12.58 -6.39 -2.03
N ILE A 107 -11.83 -5.68 -1.19
CA ILE A 107 -10.97 -4.57 -1.60
C ILE A 107 -9.83 -5.10 -2.47
N GLU A 108 -9.17 -6.17 -2.06
CA GLU A 108 -8.10 -6.81 -2.82
C GLU A 108 -8.60 -7.30 -4.18
N GLN A 109 -9.75 -7.96 -4.22
CA GLN A 109 -10.37 -8.41 -5.47
C GLN A 109 -10.72 -7.23 -6.37
N ALA A 110 -11.35 -6.17 -5.84
CA ALA A 110 -11.71 -4.99 -6.63
C ALA A 110 -10.48 -4.29 -7.24
N ARG A 111 -9.37 -4.23 -6.47
CA ARG A 111 -8.09 -3.73 -6.96
C ARG A 111 -7.51 -4.64 -8.06
N ALA A 112 -7.52 -5.95 -7.85
CA ALA A 112 -7.02 -6.92 -8.82
C ALA A 112 -7.80 -6.84 -10.14
N ASP A 113 -9.13 -6.68 -10.08
CA ASP A 113 -9.99 -6.52 -11.25
C ASP A 113 -9.67 -5.26 -12.06
N VAL A 114 -9.41 -4.12 -11.37
CA VAL A 114 -9.00 -2.88 -12.06
C VAL A 114 -7.68 -3.09 -12.79
N LEU A 115 -6.69 -3.62 -12.09
CA LEU A 115 -5.35 -3.83 -12.67
C LEU A 115 -5.36 -4.88 -13.79
N GLY A 116 -6.09 -5.99 -13.60
CA GLY A 116 -6.25 -7.02 -14.62
C GLY A 116 -6.90 -6.49 -15.90
N ARG A 117 -7.93 -5.63 -15.77
CA ARG A 117 -8.52 -4.96 -16.93
C ARG A 117 -7.53 -4.03 -17.65
N ALA A 118 -6.70 -3.31 -16.92
CA ALA A 118 -5.74 -2.37 -17.49
C ALA A 118 -4.68 -3.05 -18.37
N ILE A 119 -4.30 -4.30 -18.05
CA ILE A 119 -3.26 -5.04 -18.76
C ILE A 119 -3.80 -6.17 -19.67
N ARG A 120 -5.12 -6.33 -19.76
CA ARG A 120 -5.69 -7.49 -20.47
C ARG A 120 -5.43 -7.54 -21.97
N SER A 121 -5.17 -6.37 -22.59
CA SER A 121 -4.88 -6.27 -24.03
C SER A 121 -3.42 -6.53 -24.37
N LEU A 122 -2.54 -6.68 -23.35
CA LEU A 122 -1.14 -6.98 -23.55
C LEU A 122 -0.96 -8.48 -23.82
N SER A 123 -0.07 -8.81 -24.76
CA SER A 123 0.46 -10.17 -24.94
C SER A 123 1.29 -10.61 -23.72
N GLU A 124 1.54 -11.91 -23.56
CA GLU A 124 2.34 -12.41 -22.44
C GLU A 124 3.76 -11.82 -22.45
N SER A 125 4.39 -11.69 -23.63
CA SER A 125 5.71 -11.06 -23.74
C SER A 125 5.72 -9.59 -23.32
N GLU A 126 4.66 -8.83 -23.62
CA GLU A 126 4.53 -7.44 -23.16
C GLU A 126 4.27 -7.35 -21.66
N LYS A 127 3.52 -8.29 -21.09
CA LYS A 127 3.33 -8.39 -19.63
C LYS A 127 4.65 -8.69 -18.92
N ASP A 128 5.48 -9.57 -19.44
CA ASP A 128 6.80 -9.91 -18.87
C ASP A 128 7.74 -8.69 -18.90
N LEU A 129 7.79 -7.98 -20.04
CA LEU A 129 8.57 -6.76 -20.16
C LEU A 129 8.09 -5.67 -19.18
N LEU A 130 6.78 -5.48 -19.08
CA LEU A 130 6.18 -4.53 -18.15
C LEU A 130 6.48 -4.91 -16.69
N ALA A 131 6.35 -6.18 -16.33
CA ALA A 131 6.65 -6.68 -14.99
C ALA A 131 8.12 -6.42 -14.62
N SER A 132 9.05 -6.66 -15.54
CA SER A 132 10.48 -6.37 -15.35
C SER A 132 10.73 -4.87 -15.13
N ALA A 133 10.21 -4.02 -16.01
CA ALA A 133 10.37 -2.56 -15.92
C ALA A 133 9.76 -1.99 -14.62
N VAL A 134 8.55 -2.42 -14.29
CA VAL A 134 7.85 -1.98 -13.07
C VAL A 134 8.60 -2.45 -11.82
N SER A 135 9.18 -3.65 -11.83
CA SER A 135 9.97 -4.17 -10.70
C SER A 135 11.20 -3.29 -10.44
N THR A 136 11.92 -2.88 -11.49
CA THR A 136 13.06 -1.96 -11.38
C THR A 136 12.62 -0.62 -10.77
N VAL A 137 11.58 0.00 -11.32
CA VAL A 137 11.08 1.29 -10.83
C VAL A 137 10.60 1.20 -9.37
N ILE A 138 9.94 0.11 -8.96
CA ILE A 138 9.53 -0.10 -7.57
C ILE A 138 10.76 -0.23 -6.65
N GLY A 139 11.81 -0.91 -7.09
CA GLY A 139 13.08 -1.01 -6.36
C GLY A 139 13.70 0.36 -6.12
N ASP A 140 13.81 1.19 -7.16
CA ASP A 140 14.34 2.55 -7.08
C ASP A 140 13.52 3.42 -6.12
N LEU A 141 12.19 3.41 -6.25
CA LEU A 141 11.29 4.14 -5.36
C LEU A 141 11.39 3.66 -3.90
N ALA A 142 11.65 2.38 -3.67
CA ALA A 142 11.90 1.86 -2.32
C ALA A 142 13.24 2.36 -1.78
N GLY A 143 14.30 2.37 -2.58
CA GLY A 143 15.61 2.91 -2.25
C GLY A 143 15.56 4.39 -1.88
N ASP A 144 14.91 5.21 -2.69
CA ASP A 144 14.70 6.64 -2.41
C ASP A 144 13.98 6.88 -1.07
N ARG A 145 12.96 6.06 -0.77
CA ARG A 145 12.25 6.17 0.53
C ARG A 145 13.14 5.83 1.71
N LEU A 146 14.01 4.85 1.56
CA LEU A 146 14.99 4.46 2.59
C LEU A 146 16.04 5.56 2.79
N ALA A 147 16.60 6.09 1.72
CA ALA A 147 17.54 7.21 1.76
C ALA A 147 16.93 8.44 2.47
N ARG A 148 15.68 8.78 2.16
CA ARG A 148 14.97 9.87 2.84
C ARG A 148 14.72 9.61 4.33
N ARG A 149 14.45 8.36 4.73
CA ARG A 149 14.32 7.98 6.15
C ARG A 149 15.66 8.13 6.87
N ALA A 150 16.75 7.65 6.28
CA ALA A 150 18.10 7.80 6.82
C ALA A 150 18.49 9.29 6.99
N ALA A 151 18.10 10.14 6.05
CA ALA A 151 18.28 11.58 6.11
C ALA A 151 17.27 12.29 7.06
N ARG A 152 16.52 11.57 7.89
CA ARG A 152 15.48 12.10 8.81
C ARG A 152 14.40 12.95 8.12
N ASN A 153 14.18 12.72 6.84
CA ASN A 153 13.13 13.36 6.02
C ASN A 153 12.18 12.30 5.43
N PRO A 154 11.44 11.54 6.26
CA PRO A 154 10.60 10.46 5.79
C PRO A 154 9.48 10.98 4.88
N PRO A 155 9.10 10.22 3.84
CA PRO A 155 7.98 10.61 2.99
C PRO A 155 6.69 10.66 3.81
N ARG A 156 5.88 11.68 3.56
CA ARG A 156 4.57 11.86 4.22
C ARG A 156 3.51 10.87 3.72
N SER A 157 3.71 10.31 2.53
CA SER A 157 2.83 9.27 1.99
C SER A 157 3.03 7.93 2.71
N GLY A 158 1.98 7.15 2.82
CA GLY A 158 2.02 5.82 3.44
C GLY A 158 2.97 4.84 2.75
N ALA A 159 3.04 3.61 3.25
CA ALA A 159 3.90 2.57 2.69
C ALA A 159 3.57 2.26 1.23
N LEU A 160 4.57 1.92 0.41
CA LEU A 160 4.35 1.52 -0.99
C LEU A 160 3.40 0.32 -1.08
N CYS A 161 3.58 -0.65 -0.18
CA CYS A 161 2.87 -1.93 -0.18
C CYS A 161 1.56 -1.92 0.63
N ARG A 162 1.03 -0.74 1.00
CA ARG A 162 -0.16 -0.63 1.88
C ARG A 162 -1.45 -1.25 1.34
N MET A 163 -1.47 -1.57 0.04
CA MET A 163 -2.60 -2.21 -0.64
C MET A 163 -2.17 -3.43 -1.46
N CYS A 164 -0.97 -3.97 -1.23
CA CYS A 164 -0.49 -5.14 -1.97
C CYS A 164 -1.02 -6.42 -1.33
N ASP A 165 -1.38 -7.36 -2.19
CA ASP A 165 -1.47 -8.77 -1.86
C ASP A 165 -0.03 -9.32 -1.76
N PHE A 166 0.39 -9.74 -0.58
CA PHE A 166 1.75 -10.20 -0.33
C PHE A 166 2.03 -11.57 -0.94
N THR A 167 1.01 -12.39 -1.09
CA THR A 167 1.12 -13.70 -1.76
C THR A 167 1.36 -13.50 -3.25
N ALA A 168 0.54 -12.68 -3.92
CA ALA A 168 0.70 -12.41 -5.36
C ALA A 168 2.02 -11.71 -5.69
N CYS A 169 2.51 -10.80 -4.83
CA CYS A 169 3.80 -10.15 -5.07
C CYS A 169 5.02 -11.02 -4.71
N GLY A 170 4.81 -12.20 -4.15
CA GLY A 170 5.87 -13.13 -3.77
C GLY A 170 6.78 -12.63 -2.65
N ARG A 171 6.27 -11.80 -1.76
CA ARG A 171 7.05 -11.21 -0.65
C ARG A 171 7.66 -12.27 0.26
N GLU A 172 6.91 -13.32 0.57
CA GLU A 172 7.36 -14.45 1.40
C GLU A 172 8.53 -15.22 0.79
N PHE A 173 8.64 -15.17 -0.55
CA PHE A 173 9.70 -15.83 -1.31
C PHE A 173 10.83 -14.87 -1.71
N GLY A 174 10.90 -13.67 -1.14
CA GLY A 174 11.91 -12.66 -1.46
C GLY A 174 11.81 -12.05 -2.86
N ARG A 175 10.71 -12.31 -3.61
CA ARG A 175 10.52 -11.83 -4.98
C ARG A 175 9.97 -10.40 -5.08
N CYS A 176 9.51 -9.82 -3.98
CA CYS A 176 9.00 -8.46 -3.96
C CYS A 176 10.17 -7.45 -4.13
N PRO A 177 10.19 -6.61 -5.18
CA PRO A 177 11.31 -5.69 -5.43
C PRO A 177 11.51 -4.68 -4.31
N ALA A 178 10.43 -4.17 -3.72
CA ALA A 178 10.51 -3.24 -2.59
C ALA A 178 11.06 -3.90 -1.32
N HIS A 179 10.76 -5.19 -1.09
CA HIS A 179 11.28 -5.94 0.05
C HIS A 179 12.75 -6.31 -0.16
N ALA A 180 13.11 -6.73 -1.36
CA ALA A 180 14.50 -7.05 -1.72
C ALA A 180 15.43 -5.85 -1.50
N THR A 181 15.01 -4.65 -1.90
CA THR A 181 15.77 -3.41 -1.67
C THR A 181 15.99 -3.14 -0.18
N VAL A 182 14.98 -3.38 0.67
CA VAL A 182 15.13 -3.21 2.13
C VAL A 182 16.07 -4.27 2.72
N ALA A 183 15.95 -5.52 2.28
CA ALA A 183 16.76 -6.63 2.78
C ALA A 183 18.24 -6.53 2.38
N ALA A 184 18.55 -5.85 1.27
CA ALA A 184 19.91 -5.63 0.80
C ALA A 184 20.68 -4.56 1.58
N LEU A 185 20.01 -3.80 2.47
CA LEU A 185 20.71 -2.85 3.32
C LEU A 185 21.49 -3.57 4.42
N PRO A 186 22.74 -3.14 4.69
CA PRO A 186 23.46 -3.63 5.87
C PRO A 186 22.61 -3.28 7.10
N HIS A 187 22.33 -4.29 7.93
CA HIS A 187 21.69 -4.07 9.24
C HIS A 187 22.62 -3.12 10.01
N ALA A 188 22.14 -1.91 10.27
CA ALA A 188 22.82 -1.01 11.21
C ALA A 188 22.74 -1.69 12.59
N GLU A 189 23.90 -2.19 13.05
CA GLU A 189 24.11 -2.65 14.41
C GLU A 189 23.89 -1.52 15.43
#